data_2701f8c77e25ab4f852845a1ea8a0d20
#
_entry.id   2701f8c77e25ab4f852845a1ea8a0d20
#
_cell.length_a   1.000
_cell.length_b   1.000
_cell.length_c   1.000
_cell.angle_alpha   90.00
_cell.angle_beta   90.00
_cell.angle_gamma   90.00
#
_symmetry.space_group_name_H-M   'P 1'
#
loop_
_entity.id
_entity.type
_entity.pdbx_description
1 polymer ?
#
loop_
_entity_poly.entity_id
_entity_poly.type
_entity_poly.pdbx_seq_one_letter_code
_entity_poly.pdbx_strand_id
1 'polypeptide(L)'
;MHPACELKLDDLRKTYLLPQPLLHLPKRGGAAAQPKTKKALAGVSLTLGPGLYGLLGPNGAGKSTLIHIITGGLAPDSGQVLWCGAPARGIGFRRVLGYMPQQQGLYDSYTGRRFLAYMAALKEIPRRSVPAEVDRVAAAVNLSAELDKRLSAYSGGMKQRLLLASALLGDPKLLILDEPTAGLDPRERVRLRTLLAGMASDRIILVATHVVSDVESVATQVILLRAGQIVDAAPVPDLIVQYAPGKGLEDVYLAVFGEGDGK
;
A
#
# COMPACT_ATOMS: atom_id res chain seq x y z
N MET A 1 -29.14 8.54 -3.45
CA MET A 1 -27.78 8.01 -3.70
C MET A 1 -26.88 8.57 -2.61
N HIS A 2 -26.33 7.73 -1.72
CA HIS A 2 -25.27 8.20 -0.84
C HIS A 2 -24.07 8.56 -1.74
N PRO A 3 -23.39 9.71 -1.52
CA PRO A 3 -22.17 9.99 -2.26
C PRO A 3 -21.19 8.86 -2.08
N ALA A 4 -20.54 8.47 -3.18
CA ALA A 4 -19.50 7.44 -3.12
C ALA A 4 -18.43 7.87 -2.09
N CYS A 5 -18.04 6.94 -1.24
CA CYS A 5 -17.07 7.25 -0.18
C CYS A 5 -15.69 7.50 -0.81
N GLU A 6 -15.02 8.56 -0.40
CA GLU A 6 -13.75 9.00 -0.94
C GLU A 6 -12.65 8.94 0.12
N LEU A 7 -11.43 8.63 -0.31
CA LEU A 7 -10.21 8.85 0.44
C LEU A 7 -9.60 10.19 0.00
N LYS A 8 -9.51 11.16 0.91
CA LYS A 8 -8.88 12.46 0.62
C LYS A 8 -7.60 12.61 1.45
N LEU A 9 -6.52 12.90 0.76
CA LEU A 9 -5.24 13.33 1.33
C LEU A 9 -5.17 14.84 1.17
N ASP A 10 -4.86 15.55 2.24
CA ASP A 10 -4.92 17.01 2.29
C ASP A 10 -3.60 17.56 2.82
N ASP A 11 -2.74 18.07 1.93
CA ASP A 11 -1.42 18.67 2.18
C ASP A 11 -0.52 17.87 3.15
N LEU A 12 -0.42 16.55 2.93
CA LEU A 12 0.37 15.69 3.80
C LEU A 12 1.85 16.01 3.72
N ARG A 13 2.47 16.30 4.87
CA ARG A 13 3.91 16.56 5.01
C ARG A 13 4.52 15.64 6.05
N LYS A 14 5.74 15.17 5.77
CA LYS A 14 6.52 14.36 6.71
C LYS A 14 8.01 14.55 6.51
N THR A 15 8.71 14.86 7.61
CA THR A 15 10.15 15.03 7.63
C THR A 15 10.76 14.10 8.69
N TYR A 16 11.81 13.40 8.34
CA TYR A 16 12.57 12.56 9.24
C TYR A 16 13.87 13.24 9.64
N LEU A 17 14.23 13.14 10.92
CA LEU A 17 15.57 13.44 11.40
C LEU A 17 16.50 12.31 10.98
N LEU A 18 17.60 12.64 10.30
CA LEU A 18 18.61 11.64 9.96
C LEU A 18 19.52 11.41 11.18
N PRO A 19 19.86 10.14 11.48
CA PRO A 19 20.79 9.84 12.55
C PRO A 19 22.14 10.55 12.29
N GLN A 20 22.61 11.29 13.28
CA GLN A 20 23.97 11.85 13.25
C GLN A 20 24.96 10.77 13.69
N PRO A 21 26.12 10.63 13.03
CA PRO A 21 27.17 9.74 13.51
C PRO A 21 27.60 10.18 14.91
N LEU A 22 27.61 9.25 15.86
CA LEU A 22 28.00 9.46 17.28
C LEU A 22 29.43 9.97 17.50
N LEU A 23 30.24 10.14 16.44
CA LEU A 23 31.66 10.51 16.48
C LEU A 23 31.95 12.01 16.41
N HIS A 24 30.97 12.89 16.46
CA HIS A 24 31.22 14.33 16.55
C HIS A 24 31.02 14.82 18.00
N LEU A 25 32.03 14.58 18.83
CA LEU A 25 32.22 15.39 20.06
C LEU A 25 32.29 16.87 19.64
N PRO A 26 31.43 17.74 20.18
CA PRO A 26 31.48 19.16 19.84
C PRO A 26 32.87 19.71 20.18
N LYS A 27 33.58 20.20 19.17
CA LYS A 27 34.77 21.04 19.42
C LYS A 27 34.31 22.23 20.29
N ARG A 28 34.97 22.45 21.43
CA ARG A 28 34.68 23.59 22.31
C ARG A 28 34.57 24.87 21.46
N GLY A 29 33.38 25.51 21.42
CA GLY A 29 33.14 26.80 20.76
C GLY A 29 32.50 26.75 19.37
N GLY A 30 32.14 25.57 18.83
CA GLY A 30 31.44 25.49 17.52
C GLY A 30 29.93 25.56 17.69
N ALA A 31 29.25 26.32 16.81
CA ALA A 31 27.79 26.30 16.72
C ALA A 31 27.30 24.87 16.50
N ALA A 32 26.27 24.45 17.23
CA ALA A 32 25.67 23.12 17.09
C ALA A 32 25.25 22.90 15.63
N ALA A 33 25.78 21.87 15.00
CA ALA A 33 25.40 21.52 13.62
C ALA A 33 23.90 21.26 13.56
N GLN A 34 23.20 21.92 12.65
CA GLN A 34 21.76 21.69 12.48
C GLN A 34 21.53 20.22 12.12
N PRO A 35 20.53 19.57 12.72
CA PRO A 35 20.23 18.19 12.44
C PRO A 35 19.87 18.02 10.95
N LYS A 36 20.54 17.08 10.27
CA LYS A 36 20.18 16.75 8.90
C LYS A 36 18.77 16.15 8.87
N THR A 37 17.94 16.67 8.00
CA THR A 37 16.55 16.21 7.83
C THR A 37 16.33 15.68 6.42
N LYS A 38 15.39 14.74 6.27
CA LYS A 38 14.92 14.23 4.97
C LYS A 38 13.41 14.45 4.89
N LYS A 39 12.98 15.29 3.96
CA LYS A 39 11.56 15.44 3.64
C LYS A 39 11.10 14.18 2.90
N ALA A 40 10.22 13.41 3.51
CA ALA A 40 9.67 12.19 2.90
C ALA A 40 8.35 12.48 2.17
N LEU A 41 7.55 13.43 2.67
CA LEU A 41 6.40 13.99 1.95
C LEU A 41 6.47 15.52 2.03
N ALA A 42 6.16 16.18 0.91
CA ALA A 42 6.34 17.62 0.72
C ALA A 42 5.05 18.32 0.26
N GLY A 43 3.89 17.88 0.79
CA GLY A 43 2.58 18.47 0.46
C GLY A 43 1.80 17.58 -0.52
N VAL A 44 1.54 16.31 -0.14
CA VAL A 44 0.76 15.39 -0.95
C VAL A 44 -0.72 15.65 -0.75
N SER A 45 -1.41 16.01 -1.84
CA SER A 45 -2.86 16.16 -1.89
C SER A 45 -3.44 15.31 -3.01
N LEU A 46 -4.48 14.52 -2.71
CA LEU A 46 -5.11 13.60 -3.65
C LEU A 46 -6.50 13.22 -3.16
N THR A 47 -7.43 13.01 -4.08
CA THR A 47 -8.76 12.47 -3.76
C THR A 47 -9.02 11.25 -4.63
N LEU A 48 -9.37 10.12 -4.00
CA LEU A 48 -9.63 8.86 -4.65
C LEU A 48 -11.07 8.41 -4.36
N GLY A 49 -11.82 8.12 -5.41
CA GLY A 49 -13.10 7.40 -5.35
C GLY A 49 -12.90 5.90 -5.56
N PRO A 50 -13.99 5.08 -5.68
CA PRO A 50 -13.88 3.67 -6.03
C PRO A 50 -13.07 3.46 -7.30
N GLY A 51 -12.14 2.52 -7.28
CA GLY A 51 -11.21 2.24 -8.37
C GLY A 51 -9.95 1.53 -7.90
N LEU A 52 -9.12 1.09 -8.85
CA LEU A 52 -7.79 0.54 -8.61
C LEU A 52 -6.73 1.57 -9.02
N TYR A 53 -5.86 1.90 -8.10
CA TYR A 53 -4.83 2.92 -8.24
C TYR A 53 -3.45 2.31 -8.08
N GLY A 54 -2.57 2.53 -9.08
CA GLY A 54 -1.15 2.20 -8.98
C GLY A 54 -0.38 3.36 -8.37
N LEU A 55 0.39 3.13 -7.31
CA LEU A 55 1.32 4.11 -6.74
C LEU A 55 2.75 3.76 -7.17
N LEU A 56 3.26 4.46 -8.15
CA LEU A 56 4.59 4.27 -8.72
C LEU A 56 5.57 5.36 -8.29
N GLY A 57 6.83 4.99 -8.20
CA GLY A 57 7.94 5.90 -7.89
C GLY A 57 9.20 5.15 -7.45
N PRO A 58 10.38 5.76 -7.55
CA PRO A 58 11.64 5.13 -7.17
C PRO A 58 11.72 4.85 -5.66
N ASN A 59 12.76 4.13 -5.26
CA ASN A 59 13.07 3.92 -3.86
C ASN A 59 13.33 5.26 -3.17
N GLY A 60 12.71 5.46 -2.01
CA GLY A 60 12.81 6.72 -1.29
C GLY A 60 11.90 7.85 -1.80
N ALA A 61 11.03 7.61 -2.79
CA ALA A 61 10.05 8.58 -3.27
C ALA A 61 9.03 9.03 -2.22
N GLY A 62 8.83 8.23 -1.16
CA GLY A 62 7.86 8.51 -0.10
C GLY A 62 6.67 7.55 -0.04
N LYS A 63 6.61 6.52 -0.91
CA LYS A 63 5.48 5.57 -0.99
C LYS A 63 5.14 4.93 0.35
N SER A 64 6.10 4.29 1.01
CA SER A 64 5.86 3.63 2.30
C SER A 64 5.49 4.64 3.40
N THR A 65 6.06 5.84 3.39
CA THR A 65 5.66 6.92 4.31
C THR A 65 4.21 7.32 4.10
N LEU A 66 3.79 7.49 2.84
CA LEU A 66 2.41 7.79 2.48
C LEU A 66 1.45 6.70 2.94
N ILE A 67 1.78 5.43 2.64
CA ILE A 67 1.00 4.26 3.07
C ILE A 67 0.87 4.23 4.60
N HIS A 68 1.97 4.39 5.35
CA HIS A 68 1.93 4.37 6.81
C HIS A 68 1.07 5.50 7.38
N ILE A 69 1.05 6.67 6.74
CA ILE A 69 0.17 7.77 7.18
C ILE A 69 -1.30 7.44 6.88
N ILE A 70 -1.62 6.95 5.68
CA ILE A 70 -3.00 6.56 5.32
C ILE A 70 -3.51 5.45 6.25
N THR A 71 -2.68 4.45 6.55
CA THR A 71 -3.06 3.32 7.41
C THR A 71 -3.08 3.64 8.90
N GLY A 72 -2.66 4.86 9.29
CA GLY A 72 -2.62 5.32 10.67
C GLY A 72 -1.44 4.76 11.48
N GLY A 73 -0.45 4.13 10.83
CA GLY A 73 0.79 3.67 11.47
C GLY A 73 1.80 4.79 11.74
N LEU A 74 1.63 5.95 11.09
CA LEU A 74 2.49 7.11 11.24
C LEU A 74 1.65 8.40 11.23
N ALA A 75 1.92 9.32 12.15
CA ALA A 75 1.32 10.64 12.11
C ALA A 75 2.07 11.55 11.10
N PRO A 76 1.37 12.33 10.25
CA PRO A 76 2.00 13.37 9.45
C PRO A 76 2.46 14.53 10.36
N ASP A 77 3.40 15.34 9.88
CA ASP A 77 3.82 16.57 10.57
C ASP A 77 2.79 17.69 10.36
N SER A 78 2.15 17.71 9.18
CA SER A 78 0.99 18.56 8.88
C SER A 78 0.11 17.90 7.81
N GLY A 79 -1.10 18.45 7.64
CA GLY A 79 -2.10 17.87 6.76
C GLY A 79 -2.94 16.78 7.44
N GLN A 80 -3.84 16.17 6.71
CA GLN A 80 -4.77 15.17 7.24
C GLN A 80 -5.21 14.16 6.19
N VAL A 81 -5.64 12.99 6.67
CA VAL A 81 -6.31 11.97 5.84
C VAL A 81 -7.77 11.93 6.22
N LEU A 82 -8.65 12.04 5.24
CA LEU A 82 -10.09 11.96 5.42
C LEU A 82 -10.65 10.73 4.69
N TRP A 83 -11.56 10.06 5.34
CA TRP A 83 -12.37 8.96 4.79
C TRP A 83 -13.84 9.37 4.83
N CYS A 84 -14.48 9.48 3.66
CA CYS A 84 -15.86 9.94 3.54
C CYS A 84 -16.10 11.27 4.29
N GLY A 85 -15.16 12.21 4.20
CA GLY A 85 -15.24 13.52 4.83
C GLY A 85 -14.89 13.58 6.32
N ALA A 86 -14.67 12.42 6.99
CA ALA A 86 -14.27 12.34 8.40
C ALA A 86 -12.79 11.97 8.54
N PRO A 87 -12.10 12.36 9.63
CA PRO A 87 -10.72 11.96 9.86
C PRO A 87 -10.54 10.44 9.83
N ALA A 88 -9.60 9.95 9.01
CA ALA A 88 -9.30 8.52 8.80
C ALA A 88 -8.55 7.95 10.01
N ARG A 89 -9.26 7.75 11.12
CA ARG A 89 -8.70 7.26 12.39
C ARG A 89 -9.73 6.52 13.23
N GLY A 90 -9.24 5.81 14.24
CA GLY A 90 -10.10 5.10 15.19
C GLY A 90 -10.64 3.77 14.66
N ILE A 91 -11.51 3.13 15.45
CA ILE A 91 -12.02 1.79 15.18
C ILE A 91 -12.87 1.74 13.91
N GLY A 92 -13.72 2.74 13.68
CA GLY A 92 -14.58 2.82 12.50
C GLY A 92 -13.79 2.78 11.20
N PHE A 93 -12.70 3.52 11.12
CA PHE A 93 -11.81 3.50 9.96
C PHE A 93 -11.06 2.16 9.81
N ARG A 94 -10.57 1.58 10.92
CA ARG A 94 -9.87 0.29 10.87
C ARG A 94 -10.74 -0.85 10.36
N ARG A 95 -12.06 -0.82 10.59
CA ARG A 95 -12.99 -1.83 10.09
C ARG A 95 -13.12 -1.80 8.57
N VAL A 96 -13.04 -0.63 7.95
CA VAL A 96 -13.16 -0.46 6.50
C VAL A 96 -11.81 -0.55 5.78
N LEU A 97 -10.70 -0.53 6.50
CA LEU A 97 -9.34 -0.62 5.97
C LEU A 97 -8.87 -2.06 5.89
N GLY A 98 -8.43 -2.51 4.72
CA GLY A 98 -7.57 -3.66 4.51
C GLY A 98 -6.15 -3.20 4.23
N TYR A 99 -5.17 -3.75 4.92
CA TYR A 99 -3.77 -3.39 4.70
C TYR A 99 -2.89 -4.63 4.59
N MET A 100 -2.10 -4.69 3.53
CA MET A 100 -1.08 -5.69 3.30
C MET A 100 0.28 -4.97 3.24
N PRO A 101 1.11 -5.07 4.27
CA PRO A 101 2.45 -4.48 4.28
C PRO A 101 3.42 -5.30 3.42
N GLN A 102 4.49 -4.65 2.95
CA GLN A 102 5.56 -5.30 2.18
C GLN A 102 6.21 -6.46 2.94
N GLN A 103 6.40 -6.31 4.24
CA GLN A 103 6.92 -7.35 5.12
C GLN A 103 6.07 -7.43 6.38
N GLN A 104 5.65 -8.62 6.72
CA GLN A 104 5.00 -8.91 7.99
C GLN A 104 5.61 -10.16 8.61
N GLY A 105 5.98 -10.07 9.87
CA GLY A 105 6.37 -11.22 10.67
C GLY A 105 5.20 -12.18 10.81
N LEU A 106 5.32 -13.37 10.26
CA LEU A 106 4.34 -14.44 10.42
C LEU A 106 4.76 -15.33 11.60
N TYR A 107 3.77 -15.80 12.34
CA TYR A 107 4.00 -16.72 13.45
C TYR A 107 4.16 -18.14 12.91
N ASP A 108 5.38 -18.60 12.71
CA ASP A 108 5.72 -19.90 12.09
C ASP A 108 5.02 -21.10 12.74
N SER A 109 4.73 -21.05 14.04
CA SER A 109 4.00 -22.07 14.79
C SER A 109 2.49 -22.07 14.54
N TYR A 110 1.91 -21.02 13.93
CA TYR A 110 0.48 -20.96 13.62
C TYR A 110 0.20 -21.74 12.33
N THR A 111 -1.05 -22.22 12.20
CA THR A 111 -1.60 -22.61 10.89
C THR A 111 -2.16 -21.37 10.19
N GLY A 112 -2.37 -21.44 8.86
CA GLY A 112 -3.01 -20.37 8.10
C GLY A 112 -4.38 -20.00 8.67
N ARG A 113 -5.19 -21.01 9.01
CA ARG A 113 -6.50 -20.83 9.66
C ARG A 113 -6.39 -20.07 10.98
N ARG A 114 -5.44 -20.48 11.84
CA ARG A 114 -5.23 -19.81 13.13
C ARG A 114 -4.77 -18.37 12.96
N PHE A 115 -3.91 -18.11 11.99
CA PHE A 115 -3.44 -16.76 11.69
C PHE A 115 -4.60 -15.86 11.21
N LEU A 116 -5.40 -16.32 10.24
CA LEU A 116 -6.55 -15.56 9.75
C LEU A 116 -7.60 -15.34 10.84
N ALA A 117 -7.86 -16.34 11.68
CA ALA A 117 -8.79 -16.18 12.82
C ALA A 117 -8.26 -15.14 13.83
N TYR A 118 -6.95 -15.12 14.10
CA TYR A 118 -6.32 -14.10 14.93
C TYR A 118 -6.48 -12.69 14.31
N MET A 119 -6.20 -12.54 13.02
CA MET A 119 -6.38 -11.26 12.31
C MET A 119 -7.85 -10.82 12.28
N ALA A 120 -8.79 -11.76 12.12
CA ALA A 120 -10.23 -11.49 12.18
C ALA A 120 -10.65 -10.97 13.57
N ALA A 121 -10.07 -11.52 14.64
CA ALA A 121 -10.30 -11.03 16.00
C ALA A 121 -9.78 -9.62 16.22
N LEU A 122 -8.61 -9.26 15.66
CA LEU A 122 -8.07 -7.90 15.71
C LEU A 122 -8.93 -6.89 14.94
N LYS A 123 -9.67 -7.36 13.92
CA LYS A 123 -10.66 -6.56 13.18
C LYS A 123 -12.04 -6.54 13.83
N GLU A 124 -12.17 -7.15 15.02
CA GLU A 124 -13.42 -7.24 15.77
C GLU A 124 -14.55 -7.95 14.98
N ILE A 125 -14.20 -8.88 14.09
CA ILE A 125 -15.18 -9.73 13.41
C ILE A 125 -15.85 -10.63 14.44
N PRO A 126 -17.20 -10.70 14.49
CA PRO A 126 -17.91 -11.50 15.48
C PRO A 126 -17.46 -12.97 15.43
N ARG A 127 -17.16 -13.56 16.59
CA ARG A 127 -16.63 -14.94 16.70
C ARG A 127 -17.40 -15.97 15.88
N ARG A 128 -18.74 -15.85 15.85
CA ARG A 128 -19.62 -16.75 15.08
C ARG A 128 -19.39 -16.67 13.57
N SER A 129 -18.93 -15.53 13.06
CA SER A 129 -18.70 -15.28 11.63
C SER A 129 -17.26 -15.60 11.18
N VAL A 130 -16.32 -15.75 12.13
CA VAL A 130 -14.90 -15.95 11.82
C VAL A 130 -14.65 -17.18 10.94
N PRO A 131 -15.24 -18.37 11.19
CA PRO A 131 -14.96 -19.54 10.35
C PRO A 131 -15.34 -19.31 8.88
N ALA A 132 -16.56 -18.83 8.62
CA ALA A 132 -17.03 -18.54 7.25
C ALA A 132 -16.21 -17.45 6.57
N GLU A 133 -15.79 -16.44 7.31
CA GLU A 133 -14.97 -15.35 6.79
C GLU A 133 -13.54 -15.83 6.44
N VAL A 134 -12.93 -16.66 7.26
CA VAL A 134 -11.63 -17.30 6.99
C VAL A 134 -11.72 -18.14 5.72
N ASP A 135 -12.75 -18.96 5.58
CA ASP A 135 -12.94 -19.80 4.38
C ASP A 135 -13.17 -18.94 3.13
N ARG A 136 -13.94 -17.86 3.23
CA ARG A 136 -14.18 -16.91 2.15
C ARG A 136 -12.88 -16.28 1.63
N VAL A 137 -12.07 -15.70 2.53
CA VAL A 137 -10.84 -15.01 2.10
C VAL A 137 -9.78 -16.01 1.63
N ALA A 138 -9.72 -17.21 2.20
CA ALA A 138 -8.80 -18.26 1.75
C ALA A 138 -9.16 -18.76 0.35
N ALA A 139 -10.45 -18.92 0.05
CA ALA A 139 -10.92 -19.27 -1.28
C ALA A 139 -10.56 -18.18 -2.31
N ALA A 140 -10.75 -16.90 -1.96
CA ALA A 140 -10.44 -15.77 -2.83
C ALA A 140 -8.97 -15.75 -3.27
N VAL A 141 -8.04 -16.23 -2.44
CA VAL A 141 -6.60 -16.26 -2.72
C VAL A 141 -6.07 -17.65 -3.03
N ASN A 142 -6.95 -18.65 -3.25
CA ASN A 142 -6.58 -20.03 -3.54
C ASN A 142 -5.65 -20.67 -2.49
N LEU A 143 -6.04 -20.56 -1.21
CA LEU A 143 -5.32 -21.13 -0.06
C LEU A 143 -6.15 -22.14 0.76
N SER A 144 -7.39 -22.45 0.34
CA SER A 144 -8.31 -23.27 1.14
C SER A 144 -7.73 -24.64 1.54
N ALA A 145 -7.04 -25.32 0.62
CA ALA A 145 -6.42 -26.62 0.88
C ALA A 145 -5.20 -26.58 1.82
N GLU A 146 -4.64 -25.39 2.02
CA GLU A 146 -3.38 -25.20 2.75
C GLU A 146 -3.58 -24.62 4.16
N LEU A 147 -4.83 -24.22 4.51
CA LEU A 147 -5.14 -23.49 5.74
C LEU A 147 -4.68 -24.19 7.03
N ASP A 148 -4.72 -25.51 7.04
CA ASP A 148 -4.44 -26.27 8.26
C ASP A 148 -2.95 -26.68 8.38
N LYS A 149 -2.13 -26.34 7.37
CA LYS A 149 -0.65 -26.47 7.44
C LYS A 149 -0.05 -25.35 8.29
N ARG A 150 1.08 -25.63 8.96
CA ARG A 150 1.86 -24.62 9.69
C ARG A 150 2.49 -23.63 8.73
N LEU A 151 2.61 -22.37 9.14
CA LEU A 151 3.19 -21.29 8.35
C LEU A 151 4.70 -21.49 8.09
N SER A 152 5.39 -22.25 8.95
CA SER A 152 6.76 -22.69 8.69
C SER A 152 6.91 -23.55 7.43
N ALA A 153 5.84 -24.25 7.00
CA ALA A 153 5.80 -25.07 5.79
C ALA A 153 5.26 -24.32 4.54
N TYR A 154 4.91 -23.04 4.69
CA TYR A 154 4.42 -22.22 3.57
C TYR A 154 5.58 -21.74 2.69
N SER A 155 5.41 -21.84 1.36
CA SER A 155 6.29 -21.16 0.41
C SER A 155 6.12 -19.63 0.51
N GLY A 156 7.06 -18.87 -0.08
CA GLY A 156 6.96 -17.42 -0.15
C GLY A 156 5.65 -16.94 -0.77
N GLY A 157 5.23 -17.52 -1.90
CA GLY A 157 3.97 -17.21 -2.54
C GLY A 157 2.73 -17.59 -1.70
N MET A 158 2.78 -18.68 -0.91
CA MET A 158 1.70 -19.00 0.02
C MET A 158 1.62 -17.99 1.16
N LYS A 159 2.75 -17.53 1.69
CA LYS A 159 2.80 -16.48 2.72
C LYS A 159 2.24 -15.16 2.17
N GLN A 160 2.59 -14.80 0.94
CA GLN A 160 2.08 -13.60 0.27
C GLN A 160 0.56 -13.65 0.09
N ARG A 161 0.03 -14.79 -0.39
CA ARG A 161 -1.42 -15.00 -0.51
C ARG A 161 -2.14 -14.97 0.83
N LEU A 162 -1.52 -15.49 1.90
CA LEU A 162 -2.07 -15.42 3.25
C LEU A 162 -2.16 -13.97 3.77
N LEU A 163 -1.13 -13.16 3.50
CA LEU A 163 -1.15 -11.73 3.85
C LEU A 163 -2.26 -10.99 3.10
N LEU A 164 -2.42 -11.27 1.81
CA LEU A 164 -3.54 -10.75 1.04
C LEU A 164 -4.88 -11.17 1.62
N ALA A 165 -5.05 -12.47 1.95
CA ALA A 165 -6.27 -12.96 2.61
C ALA A 165 -6.56 -12.20 3.91
N SER A 166 -5.54 -11.92 4.71
CA SER A 166 -5.70 -11.15 5.95
C SER A 166 -6.14 -9.71 5.70
N ALA A 167 -5.66 -9.09 4.62
CA ALA A 167 -6.09 -7.75 4.22
C ALA A 167 -7.55 -7.72 3.75
N LEU A 168 -8.06 -8.81 3.17
CA LEU A 168 -9.43 -8.95 2.67
C LEU A 168 -10.47 -9.26 3.76
N LEU A 169 -10.06 -9.55 4.99
CA LEU A 169 -10.98 -9.83 6.10
C LEU A 169 -11.92 -8.66 6.37
N GLY A 170 -13.19 -8.94 6.61
CA GLY A 170 -14.22 -7.95 6.94
C GLY A 170 -14.69 -7.10 5.77
N ASP A 171 -14.46 -7.54 4.54
CA ASP A 171 -14.88 -6.87 3.30
C ASP A 171 -14.50 -5.37 3.24
N PRO A 172 -13.19 -5.02 3.28
CA PRO A 172 -12.74 -3.64 3.39
C PRO A 172 -13.20 -2.79 2.20
N LYS A 173 -13.52 -1.52 2.45
CA LYS A 173 -13.85 -0.53 1.41
C LYS A 173 -12.64 0.29 0.96
N LEU A 174 -11.58 0.29 1.74
CA LEU A 174 -10.26 0.80 1.39
C LEU A 174 -9.24 -0.35 1.53
N LEU A 175 -8.59 -0.72 0.43
CA LEU A 175 -7.57 -1.77 0.41
C LEU A 175 -6.23 -1.16 -0.01
N ILE A 176 -5.22 -1.28 0.85
CA ILE A 176 -3.87 -0.79 0.59
C ILE A 176 -2.93 -1.99 0.56
N LEU A 177 -2.24 -2.15 -0.55
CA LEU A 177 -1.35 -3.28 -0.82
C LEU A 177 0.05 -2.74 -1.15
N ASP A 178 1.03 -3.12 -0.36
CA ASP A 178 2.44 -2.75 -0.57
C ASP A 178 3.20 -3.95 -1.13
N GLU A 179 3.63 -3.88 -2.40
CA GLU A 179 4.30 -4.94 -3.17
C GLU A 179 3.55 -6.29 -3.14
N PRO A 180 2.25 -6.33 -3.50
CA PRO A 180 1.45 -7.55 -3.31
C PRO A 180 1.84 -8.72 -4.22
N THR A 181 2.59 -8.47 -5.29
CA THR A 181 3.02 -9.48 -6.28
C THR A 181 4.42 -10.04 -5.99
N ALA A 182 5.11 -9.51 -4.97
CA ALA A 182 6.46 -9.96 -4.62
C ALA A 182 6.49 -11.47 -4.31
N GLY A 183 7.37 -12.22 -4.98
CA GLY A 183 7.50 -13.67 -4.77
C GLY A 183 6.38 -14.54 -5.34
N LEU A 184 5.42 -13.96 -6.06
CA LEU A 184 4.40 -14.70 -6.81
C LEU A 184 4.92 -15.11 -8.19
N ASP A 185 4.53 -16.31 -8.63
CA ASP A 185 4.76 -16.75 -9.99
C ASP A 185 3.84 -15.99 -11.00
N PRO A 186 4.12 -16.05 -12.33
CA PRO A 186 3.34 -15.31 -13.31
C PRO A 186 1.83 -15.65 -13.30
N ARG A 187 1.44 -16.90 -13.02
CA ARG A 187 0.03 -17.30 -12.97
C ARG A 187 -0.67 -16.69 -11.75
N GLU A 188 -0.01 -16.69 -10.60
CA GLU A 188 -0.54 -16.09 -9.39
C GLU A 188 -0.66 -14.56 -9.52
N ARG A 189 0.29 -13.90 -10.20
CA ARG A 189 0.20 -12.44 -10.51
C ARG A 189 -1.04 -12.12 -11.35
N VAL A 190 -1.31 -12.93 -12.39
CA VAL A 190 -2.52 -12.73 -13.22
C VAL A 190 -3.79 -12.91 -12.38
N ARG A 191 -3.85 -13.96 -11.54
CA ARG A 191 -4.99 -14.20 -10.63
C ARG A 191 -5.22 -13.04 -9.67
N LEU A 192 -4.14 -12.53 -9.08
CA LEU A 192 -4.21 -11.38 -8.18
C LEU A 192 -4.76 -10.15 -8.90
N ARG A 193 -4.24 -9.82 -10.09
CA ARG A 193 -4.74 -8.69 -10.89
C ARG A 193 -6.23 -8.84 -11.21
N THR A 194 -6.66 -10.03 -11.65
CA THR A 194 -8.08 -10.32 -11.92
C THR A 194 -8.95 -10.14 -10.67
N LEU A 195 -8.50 -10.65 -9.51
CA LEU A 195 -9.18 -10.48 -8.24
C LEU A 195 -9.36 -9.00 -7.87
N LEU A 196 -8.28 -8.22 -7.93
CA LEU A 196 -8.31 -6.81 -7.57
C LEU A 196 -9.17 -5.98 -8.55
N ALA A 197 -9.05 -6.24 -9.85
CA ALA A 197 -9.89 -5.59 -10.87
C ALA A 197 -11.38 -5.87 -10.65
N GLY A 198 -11.76 -7.11 -10.32
CA GLY A 198 -13.14 -7.47 -10.01
C GLY A 198 -13.71 -6.79 -8.75
N MET A 199 -12.85 -6.30 -7.86
CA MET A 199 -13.23 -5.62 -6.62
C MET A 199 -13.26 -4.10 -6.73
N ALA A 200 -12.69 -3.51 -7.79
CA ALA A 200 -12.45 -2.07 -7.90
C ALA A 200 -13.73 -1.22 -8.06
N SER A 201 -14.85 -1.83 -8.44
CA SER A 201 -16.10 -1.11 -8.71
C SER A 201 -16.77 -0.49 -7.47
N ASP A 202 -16.54 -1.07 -6.27
CA ASP A 202 -17.24 -0.69 -5.03
C ASP A 202 -16.31 -0.31 -3.89
N ARG A 203 -14.99 -0.26 -4.14
CA ARG A 203 -13.97 0.06 -3.14
C ARG A 203 -12.75 0.76 -3.74
N ILE A 204 -11.97 1.40 -2.90
CA ILE A 204 -10.72 2.03 -3.27
C ILE A 204 -9.60 1.01 -3.03
N ILE A 205 -8.81 0.72 -4.05
CA ILE A 205 -7.66 -0.19 -3.97
C ILE A 205 -6.42 0.61 -4.37
N LEU A 206 -5.46 0.74 -3.46
CA LEU A 206 -4.15 1.37 -3.72
C LEU A 206 -3.06 0.29 -3.71
N VAL A 207 -2.41 0.10 -4.84
CA VAL A 207 -1.30 -0.85 -5.02
C VAL A 207 -0.02 -0.06 -5.17
N ALA A 208 0.85 -0.12 -4.18
CA ALA A 208 2.22 0.39 -4.30
C ALA A 208 3.12 -0.73 -4.82
N THR A 209 3.77 -0.50 -5.93
CA THR A 209 4.68 -1.47 -6.54
C THR A 209 5.77 -0.76 -7.34
N HIS A 210 6.89 -1.45 -7.56
CA HIS A 210 7.90 -1.08 -8.54
C HIS A 210 7.77 -1.86 -9.85
N VAL A 211 6.85 -2.83 -9.90
CA VAL A 211 6.56 -3.64 -11.10
C VAL A 211 5.42 -2.98 -11.88
N VAL A 212 5.77 -2.19 -12.86
CA VAL A 212 4.84 -1.36 -13.66
C VAL A 212 3.74 -2.21 -14.31
N SER A 213 4.10 -3.38 -14.87
CA SER A 213 3.16 -4.30 -15.52
C SER A 213 2.05 -4.85 -14.60
N ASP A 214 2.23 -4.77 -13.27
CA ASP A 214 1.21 -5.24 -12.33
C ASP A 214 -0.01 -4.31 -12.25
N VAL A 215 0.16 -3.03 -12.60
CA VAL A 215 -0.89 -2.02 -12.56
C VAL A 215 -1.33 -1.53 -13.95
N GLU A 216 -0.46 -1.62 -14.96
CA GLU A 216 -0.70 -1.10 -16.30
C GLU A 216 -2.02 -1.56 -16.91
N SER A 217 -2.36 -2.85 -16.75
CA SER A 217 -3.54 -3.45 -17.40
C SER A 217 -4.83 -3.36 -16.56
N VAL A 218 -4.74 -2.98 -15.28
CA VAL A 218 -5.88 -3.07 -14.34
C VAL A 218 -6.15 -1.80 -13.57
N ALA A 219 -5.20 -0.86 -13.51
CA ALA A 219 -5.37 0.39 -12.78
C ALA A 219 -6.36 1.32 -13.50
N THR A 220 -7.25 1.92 -12.72
CA THR A 220 -8.10 3.03 -13.15
C THR A 220 -7.25 4.27 -13.41
N GLN A 221 -6.28 4.51 -12.53
CA GLN A 221 -5.30 5.58 -12.62
C GLN A 221 -3.98 5.15 -12.02
N VAL A 222 -2.90 5.80 -12.46
CA VAL A 222 -1.56 5.65 -11.87
C VAL A 222 -1.13 6.98 -11.28
N ILE A 223 -0.62 6.91 -10.04
CA ILE A 223 -0.10 8.03 -9.26
C ILE A 223 1.41 7.96 -9.31
N LEU A 224 2.07 8.96 -9.88
CA LEU A 224 3.51 9.07 -9.98
C LEU A 224 4.03 9.92 -8.81
N LEU A 225 4.77 9.28 -7.89
CA LEU A 225 5.34 9.94 -6.70
C LEU A 225 6.85 10.09 -6.84
N ARG A 226 7.36 11.32 -6.70
CA ARG A 226 8.81 11.63 -6.74
C ARG A 226 9.17 12.61 -5.64
N ALA A 227 10.20 12.32 -4.85
CA ALA A 227 10.71 13.19 -3.79
C ALA A 227 9.62 13.71 -2.82
N GLY A 228 8.64 12.88 -2.50
CA GLY A 228 7.54 13.23 -1.60
C GLY A 228 6.44 14.10 -2.21
N GLN A 229 6.39 14.25 -3.52
CA GLN A 229 5.35 15.00 -4.23
C GLN A 229 4.72 14.14 -5.33
N ILE A 230 3.42 14.35 -5.57
CA ILE A 230 2.76 13.77 -6.74
C ILE A 230 3.19 14.57 -7.96
N VAL A 231 3.84 13.89 -8.91
CA VAL A 231 4.22 14.46 -10.20
C VAL A 231 2.99 14.50 -11.11
N ASP A 232 2.25 13.39 -11.13
CA ASP A 232 1.02 13.26 -11.90
C ASP A 232 0.13 12.14 -11.34
N ALA A 233 -1.16 12.18 -11.65
CA ALA A 233 -2.13 11.16 -11.29
C ALA A 233 -3.23 11.09 -12.36
N ALA A 234 -3.13 10.16 -13.29
CA ALA A 234 -4.04 10.06 -14.44
C ALA A 234 -4.24 8.60 -14.89
N PRO A 235 -5.24 8.33 -15.75
CA PRO A 235 -5.39 7.07 -16.44
C PRO A 235 -4.13 6.70 -17.24
N VAL A 236 -3.83 5.39 -17.34
CA VAL A 236 -2.64 4.92 -18.06
C VAL A 236 -2.53 5.46 -19.50
N PRO A 237 -3.61 5.47 -20.32
CA PRO A 237 -3.53 6.03 -21.68
C PRO A 237 -3.11 7.50 -21.71
N ASP A 238 -3.60 8.31 -20.76
CA ASP A 238 -3.29 9.75 -20.71
C ASP A 238 -1.83 9.99 -20.35
N LEU A 239 -1.29 9.22 -19.37
CA LEU A 239 0.12 9.27 -19.01
C LEU A 239 1.03 8.86 -20.19
N ILE A 240 0.63 7.83 -20.96
CA ILE A 240 1.36 7.40 -22.16
C ILE A 240 1.39 8.53 -23.20
N VAL A 241 0.25 9.15 -23.48
CA VAL A 241 0.17 10.28 -24.42
C VAL A 241 1.08 11.44 -23.98
N GLN A 242 1.09 11.72 -22.69
CA GLN A 242 1.83 12.87 -22.14
C GLN A 242 3.34 12.65 -22.05
N TYR A 243 3.80 11.46 -21.63
CA TYR A 243 5.22 11.22 -21.29
C TYR A 243 5.96 10.29 -22.24
N ALA A 244 5.24 9.37 -22.93
CA ALA A 244 5.85 8.34 -23.78
C ALA A 244 4.93 7.97 -24.97
N PRO A 245 4.61 8.90 -25.88
CA PRO A 245 3.65 8.65 -26.95
C PRO A 245 3.99 7.42 -27.80
N GLY A 246 3.02 6.50 -27.95
CA GLY A 246 3.17 5.28 -28.74
C GLY A 246 3.96 4.15 -28.08
N LYS A 247 4.26 4.28 -26.77
CA LYS A 247 5.01 3.28 -25.97
C LYS A 247 4.13 2.73 -24.84
N GLY A 248 4.73 2.17 -23.77
CA GLY A 248 4.05 1.61 -22.62
C GLY A 248 4.25 2.41 -21.32
N LEU A 249 3.61 1.96 -20.25
CA LEU A 249 3.73 2.59 -18.93
C LEU A 249 5.16 2.46 -18.36
N GLU A 250 5.94 1.45 -18.75
CA GLU A 250 7.36 1.34 -18.38
C GLU A 250 8.18 2.51 -18.95
N ASP A 251 7.91 2.93 -20.19
CA ASP A 251 8.57 4.09 -20.80
C ASP A 251 8.13 5.40 -20.12
N VAL A 252 6.87 5.52 -19.69
CA VAL A 252 6.41 6.64 -18.83
C VAL A 252 7.21 6.68 -17.53
N TYR A 253 7.39 5.52 -16.89
CA TYR A 253 8.20 5.42 -15.66
C TYR A 253 9.63 5.88 -15.90
N LEU A 254 10.27 5.44 -17.00
CA LEU A 254 11.63 5.84 -17.36
C LEU A 254 11.72 7.33 -17.71
N ALA A 255 10.72 7.88 -18.44
CA ALA A 255 10.69 9.30 -18.77
C ALA A 255 10.57 10.20 -17.53
N VAL A 256 9.75 9.78 -16.55
CA VAL A 256 9.52 10.57 -15.33
C VAL A 256 10.63 10.39 -14.30
N PHE A 257 11.21 9.18 -14.17
CA PHE A 257 12.13 8.83 -13.09
C PHE A 257 13.55 8.47 -13.55
N GLY A 258 13.76 8.18 -14.86
CA GLY A 258 15.03 7.67 -15.40
C GLY A 258 16.20 8.65 -15.42
N GLU A 259 15.96 9.94 -15.31
CA GLU A 259 17.02 10.97 -15.23
C GLU A 259 17.30 11.32 -13.76
N GLY A 260 17.91 10.43 -12.97
CA GLY A 260 18.20 10.81 -11.58
C GLY A 260 18.87 9.82 -10.65
N ASP A 261 19.04 8.57 -11.00
CA ASP A 261 19.72 7.59 -10.12
C ASP A 261 21.24 7.49 -10.36
N GLY A 262 21.86 8.57 -10.85
CA GLY A 262 23.29 8.66 -11.10
C GLY A 262 23.96 9.83 -10.37
N LYS A 263 23.91 9.88 -9.01
CA LYS A 263 24.97 10.50 -8.18
C LYS A 263 24.80 10.16 -6.70
#